data_6c0ffa765a51dd7323eeefc3e97429f0
#
_entry.id   6c0ffa765a51dd7323eeefc3e97429f0
#
_cell.length_a   1.000
_cell.length_b   1.000
_cell.length_c   1.000
_cell.angle_alpha   90.00
_cell.angle_beta   90.00
_cell.angle_gamma   90.00
#
_symmetry.space_group_name_H-M   'P 1'
#
loop_
_entity.id
_entity.type
_entity.pdbx_description
1 polymer ?
#
loop_
_entity_poly.entity_id
_entity_poly.type
_entity_poly.pdbx_seq_one_letter_code
_entity_poly.pdbx_strand_id
1 'polypeptide(L)'
;RVTLSDVADAVGVSPQTVSRVLNNHPSVRPETRQKVLAAVRALGYEPNLAARSLASGSSGAVGILLTAGLSHGMASTFSAIARAVRERGGTFVLATADGSDSESVRQALAHLHGYRVAATVVLAQRADVLAVLSSQRRPGPIVAIISGQYDFSTLSTVSINQALGARLATEHLLAQGRTRPLHVTGDLTWQDASERLAAYQSVCAEAGLPGRWVGTDDWTGEAGARVARRLLDSGLPDAIFAGNDDIALGLCHELLAAGVRIPDDVAVIGFDDIPLARWATPSLSSITQDFDALGRAALSLSDELVEGGTPRSVTLTPQLVVRGSTPSRSR
;
A
#
# COMPACT_ATOMS: atom_id res chain seq x y z
N ARG A 1 -19.93 4.85 -35.26
CA ARG A 1 -18.66 4.71 -34.58
C ARG A 1 -17.65 4.08 -35.53
N VAL A 2 -16.50 4.72 -35.73
CA VAL A 2 -15.43 4.22 -36.61
C VAL A 2 -14.97 2.84 -36.12
N THR A 3 -14.86 1.90 -37.04
CA THR A 3 -14.46 0.51 -36.76
C THR A 3 -13.02 0.27 -37.20
N LEU A 4 -12.45 -0.87 -36.77
CA LEU A 4 -11.14 -1.32 -37.20
C LEU A 4 -11.09 -1.56 -38.73
N SER A 5 -12.19 -1.98 -39.33
CA SER A 5 -12.36 -2.16 -40.78
C SER A 5 -12.28 -0.84 -41.53
N ASP A 6 -12.92 0.22 -41.02
CA ASP A 6 -12.87 1.54 -41.64
C ASP A 6 -11.45 2.11 -41.72
N VAL A 7 -10.64 1.86 -40.68
CA VAL A 7 -9.20 2.20 -40.67
C VAL A 7 -8.42 1.36 -41.67
N ALA A 8 -8.73 0.08 -41.79
CA ALA A 8 -8.08 -0.84 -42.71
C ALA A 8 -8.34 -0.45 -44.15
N ASP A 9 -9.60 -0.13 -44.48
CA ASP A 9 -10.02 0.31 -45.81
C ASP A 9 -9.38 1.63 -46.20
N ALA A 10 -9.28 2.60 -45.27
CA ALA A 10 -8.64 3.90 -45.52
C ALA A 10 -7.16 3.81 -45.88
N VAL A 11 -6.46 2.75 -45.44
CA VAL A 11 -5.03 2.57 -45.67
C VAL A 11 -4.72 1.47 -46.69
N GLY A 12 -5.73 0.70 -47.11
CA GLY A 12 -5.57 -0.42 -48.03
C GLY A 12 -4.84 -1.61 -47.45
N VAL A 13 -5.08 -1.92 -46.17
CA VAL A 13 -4.49 -3.09 -45.47
C VAL A 13 -5.59 -3.97 -44.85
N SER A 14 -5.22 -5.16 -44.39
CA SER A 14 -6.22 -6.01 -43.70
C SER A 14 -6.50 -5.48 -42.28
N PRO A 15 -7.71 -5.70 -41.72
CA PRO A 15 -8.02 -5.40 -40.32
C PRO A 15 -7.02 -6.05 -39.34
N GLN A 16 -6.50 -7.23 -39.69
CA GLN A 16 -5.46 -7.91 -38.92
C GLN A 16 -4.13 -7.11 -38.88
N THR A 17 -3.76 -6.45 -40.00
CA THR A 17 -2.60 -5.59 -40.07
C THR A 17 -2.77 -4.34 -39.19
N VAL A 18 -3.96 -3.72 -39.19
CA VAL A 18 -4.28 -2.60 -38.30
C VAL A 18 -4.18 -3.06 -36.84
N SER A 19 -4.75 -4.20 -36.50
CA SER A 19 -4.65 -4.80 -35.14
C SER A 19 -3.19 -5.03 -34.74
N ARG A 20 -2.34 -5.57 -35.60
CA ARG A 20 -0.91 -5.74 -35.33
C ARG A 20 -0.19 -4.44 -35.11
N VAL A 21 -0.50 -3.38 -35.84
CA VAL A 21 0.05 -2.04 -35.64
C VAL A 21 -0.34 -1.48 -34.27
N LEU A 22 -1.62 -1.56 -33.92
CA LEU A 22 -2.14 -1.07 -32.63
C LEU A 22 -1.56 -1.84 -31.43
N ASN A 23 -1.24 -3.13 -31.62
CA ASN A 23 -0.59 -3.97 -30.62
C ASN A 23 0.94 -3.94 -30.68
N ASN A 24 1.52 -3.00 -31.42
CA ASN A 24 2.98 -2.81 -31.55
C ASN A 24 3.74 -4.06 -32.02
N HIS A 25 3.10 -4.94 -32.81
CA HIS A 25 3.72 -6.19 -33.25
C HIS A 25 4.95 -5.95 -34.15
N PRO A 26 6.08 -6.64 -33.91
CA PRO A 26 7.35 -6.36 -34.60
C PRO A 26 7.33 -6.69 -36.09
N SER A 27 6.42 -7.55 -36.55
CA SER A 27 6.37 -7.99 -37.97
C SER A 27 5.82 -6.95 -38.93
N VAL A 28 5.38 -5.76 -38.47
CA VAL A 28 4.81 -4.73 -39.34
C VAL A 28 5.88 -3.74 -39.75
N ARG A 29 6.03 -3.51 -41.08
CA ARG A 29 6.99 -2.56 -41.65
C ARG A 29 6.77 -1.15 -41.11
N PRO A 30 7.83 -0.36 -40.85
CA PRO A 30 7.72 1.00 -40.32
C PRO A 30 6.80 1.92 -41.11
N GLU A 31 6.84 1.86 -42.44
CA GLU A 31 6.02 2.67 -43.33
C GLU A 31 4.52 2.37 -43.19
N THR A 32 4.18 1.06 -43.11
CA THR A 32 2.80 0.63 -42.90
C THR A 32 2.28 1.07 -41.53
N ARG A 33 3.14 0.98 -40.51
CA ARG A 33 2.84 1.43 -39.16
C ARG A 33 2.49 2.93 -39.14
N GLN A 34 3.31 3.75 -39.78
CA GLN A 34 3.07 5.21 -39.85
C GLN A 34 1.74 5.54 -40.56
N LYS A 35 1.44 4.88 -41.70
CA LYS A 35 0.18 5.10 -42.43
C LYS A 35 -1.04 4.73 -41.59
N VAL A 36 -1.01 3.58 -40.92
CA VAL A 36 -2.10 3.14 -40.06
C VAL A 36 -2.31 4.08 -38.88
N LEU A 37 -1.24 4.49 -38.17
CA LEU A 37 -1.34 5.42 -37.05
C LEU A 37 -1.84 6.81 -37.47
N ALA A 38 -1.51 7.26 -38.69
CA ALA A 38 -2.05 8.51 -39.26
C ALA A 38 -3.57 8.38 -39.53
N ALA A 39 -4.01 7.27 -40.12
CA ALA A 39 -5.43 7.03 -40.38
C ALA A 39 -6.23 6.88 -39.08
N VAL A 40 -5.70 6.19 -38.07
CA VAL A 40 -6.31 6.09 -36.74
C VAL A 40 -6.61 7.48 -36.17
N ARG A 41 -5.60 8.39 -36.22
CA ARG A 41 -5.78 9.77 -35.74
C ARG A 41 -6.78 10.56 -36.58
N ALA A 42 -6.68 10.46 -37.91
CA ALA A 42 -7.52 11.22 -38.83
C ALA A 42 -9.00 10.83 -38.75
N LEU A 43 -9.30 9.54 -38.56
CA LEU A 43 -10.64 9.01 -38.43
C LEU A 43 -11.18 9.07 -37.00
N GLY A 44 -10.39 9.44 -36.02
CA GLY A 44 -10.80 9.41 -34.62
C GLY A 44 -11.13 7.98 -34.14
N TYR A 45 -10.42 6.98 -34.65
CA TYR A 45 -10.65 5.61 -34.21
C TYR A 45 -10.15 5.38 -32.81
N GLU A 46 -11.03 4.97 -31.94
CA GLU A 46 -10.73 4.53 -30.58
C GLU A 46 -10.82 3.00 -30.50
N PRO A 47 -9.75 2.30 -30.07
CA PRO A 47 -9.78 0.86 -29.90
C PRO A 47 -10.88 0.44 -28.91
N ASN A 48 -11.72 -0.51 -29.32
CA ASN A 48 -12.70 -1.10 -28.42
C ASN A 48 -11.99 -2.10 -27.49
N LEU A 49 -11.72 -1.67 -26.25
CA LEU A 49 -11.03 -2.50 -25.24
C LEU A 49 -11.81 -3.78 -24.92
N ALA A 50 -13.15 -3.74 -24.95
CA ALA A 50 -13.98 -4.92 -24.72
C ALA A 50 -13.83 -5.96 -25.85
N ALA A 51 -13.82 -5.52 -27.12
CA ALA A 51 -13.60 -6.40 -28.26
C ALA A 51 -12.16 -6.99 -28.24
N ARG A 52 -11.18 -6.17 -27.85
CA ARG A 52 -9.78 -6.62 -27.69
C ARG A 52 -9.66 -7.66 -26.58
N SER A 53 -10.27 -7.43 -25.45
CA SER A 53 -10.33 -8.36 -24.31
C SER A 53 -10.96 -9.70 -24.70
N LEU A 54 -12.03 -9.65 -25.50
CA LEU A 54 -12.70 -10.85 -26.00
C LEU A 54 -11.79 -11.67 -26.92
N ALA A 55 -11.04 -11.00 -27.79
CA ALA A 55 -10.15 -11.66 -28.77
C ALA A 55 -8.87 -12.21 -28.14
N SER A 56 -8.32 -11.55 -27.14
CA SER A 56 -7.08 -11.96 -26.44
C SER A 56 -7.31 -12.87 -25.24
N GLY A 57 -8.55 -13.00 -24.79
CA GLY A 57 -8.87 -13.74 -23.55
C GLY A 57 -8.53 -12.98 -22.24
N SER A 58 -7.87 -11.82 -22.35
CA SER A 58 -7.53 -10.95 -21.20
C SER A 58 -7.80 -9.48 -21.55
N SER A 59 -8.21 -8.69 -20.57
CA SER A 59 -8.38 -7.24 -20.74
C SER A 59 -7.03 -6.50 -20.77
N GLY A 60 -5.96 -7.13 -20.31
CA GLY A 60 -4.66 -6.49 -20.06
C GLY A 60 -4.72 -5.49 -18.89
N ALA A 61 -5.86 -5.34 -18.24
CA ALA A 61 -6.01 -4.48 -17.08
C ALA A 61 -5.50 -5.18 -15.81
N VAL A 62 -5.02 -4.41 -14.85
CA VAL A 62 -4.70 -4.89 -13.50
C VAL A 62 -5.93 -4.78 -12.63
N GLY A 63 -6.32 -5.86 -11.95
CA GLY A 63 -7.32 -5.81 -10.88
C GLY A 63 -6.69 -5.25 -9.62
N ILE A 64 -7.37 -4.32 -8.94
CA ILE A 64 -6.96 -3.84 -7.62
C ILE A 64 -8.11 -4.13 -6.66
N LEU A 65 -7.83 -4.87 -5.59
CA LEU A 65 -8.79 -5.16 -4.52
C LEU A 65 -8.38 -4.46 -3.23
N LEU A 66 -9.22 -3.58 -2.73
CA LEU A 66 -9.07 -2.96 -1.41
C LEU A 66 -9.93 -3.74 -0.40
N THR A 67 -9.34 -4.16 0.71
CA THR A 67 -10.05 -4.95 1.73
C THR A 67 -10.28 -4.21 3.04
N ALA A 68 -10.05 -2.90 3.05
CA ALA A 68 -10.33 -2.00 4.18
C ALA A 68 -10.55 -0.57 3.68
N GLY A 69 -10.98 0.31 4.61
CA GLY A 69 -11.09 1.74 4.36
C GLY A 69 -9.73 2.40 4.05
N LEU A 70 -9.76 3.56 3.42
CA LEU A 70 -8.56 4.28 2.99
C LEU A 70 -7.91 5.02 4.17
N SER A 71 -7.07 4.34 4.96
CA SER A 71 -6.07 4.98 5.79
C SER A 71 -4.97 5.64 4.92
N HIS A 72 -4.07 6.42 5.51
CA HIS A 72 -2.97 7.04 4.75
C HIS A 72 -2.15 6.00 3.96
N GLY A 73 -1.73 4.91 4.61
CA GLY A 73 -0.95 3.86 3.96
C GLY A 73 -1.68 3.18 2.81
N MET A 74 -2.99 2.88 3.00
CA MET A 74 -3.85 2.31 1.96
C MET A 74 -4.00 3.25 0.75
N ALA A 75 -4.30 4.53 1.00
CA ALA A 75 -4.48 5.52 -0.05
C ALA A 75 -3.17 5.77 -0.82
N SER A 76 -2.04 5.85 -0.11
CA SER A 76 -0.71 6.04 -0.70
C SER A 76 -0.31 4.85 -1.55
N THR A 77 -0.50 3.62 -1.07
CA THR A 77 -0.23 2.39 -1.80
C THR A 77 -1.10 2.29 -3.07
N PHE A 78 -2.41 2.51 -2.92
CA PHE A 78 -3.32 2.53 -4.08
C PHE A 78 -2.91 3.57 -5.12
N SER A 79 -2.61 4.80 -4.68
CA SER A 79 -2.16 5.89 -5.56
C SER A 79 -0.86 5.55 -6.29
N ALA A 80 0.07 4.90 -5.61
CA ALA A 80 1.34 4.45 -6.20
C ALA A 80 1.12 3.38 -7.29
N ILE A 81 0.26 2.38 -7.02
CA ILE A 81 -0.10 1.35 -8.01
C ILE A 81 -0.80 2.01 -9.22
N ALA A 82 -1.82 2.85 -8.98
CA ALA A 82 -2.56 3.51 -10.04
C ALA A 82 -1.67 4.38 -10.93
N ARG A 83 -0.70 5.10 -10.33
CA ARG A 83 0.31 5.87 -11.06
C ARG A 83 1.20 4.96 -11.89
N ALA A 84 1.75 3.90 -11.31
CA ALA A 84 2.64 2.98 -12.01
C ALA A 84 1.94 2.23 -13.17
N VAL A 85 0.64 1.88 -13.02
CA VAL A 85 -0.17 1.34 -14.12
C VAL A 85 -0.33 2.36 -15.24
N ARG A 86 -0.63 3.62 -14.92
CA ARG A 86 -0.77 4.71 -15.91
C ARG A 86 0.52 5.00 -16.66
N GLU A 87 1.65 5.03 -15.96
CA GLU A 87 2.98 5.26 -16.56
C GLU A 87 3.35 4.20 -17.61
N ARG A 88 2.82 3.00 -17.48
CA ARG A 88 2.95 1.91 -18.46
C ARG A 88 1.89 1.96 -19.58
N GLY A 89 1.03 2.98 -19.59
CA GLY A 89 -0.10 3.07 -20.54
C GLY A 89 -1.19 2.02 -20.29
N GLY A 90 -1.20 1.41 -19.09
CA GLY A 90 -2.17 0.40 -18.69
C GLY A 90 -3.47 0.97 -18.13
N THR A 91 -4.39 0.09 -17.83
CA THR A 91 -5.67 0.38 -17.15
C THR A 91 -5.81 -0.52 -15.93
N PHE A 92 -6.66 -0.14 -14.99
CA PHE A 92 -7.00 -1.01 -13.86
C PHE A 92 -8.51 -1.06 -13.63
N VAL A 93 -8.94 -2.13 -12.96
CA VAL A 93 -10.31 -2.30 -12.44
C VAL A 93 -10.21 -2.35 -10.93
N LEU A 94 -10.95 -1.48 -10.25
CA LEU A 94 -10.99 -1.41 -8.79
C LEU A 94 -12.21 -2.15 -8.25
N ALA A 95 -11.99 -3.00 -7.26
CA ALA A 95 -13.04 -3.58 -6.42
C ALA A 95 -12.72 -3.31 -4.95
N THR A 96 -13.75 -3.27 -4.12
CA THR A 96 -13.65 -3.15 -2.67
C THR A 96 -14.35 -4.32 -1.99
N ALA A 97 -13.85 -4.74 -0.85
CA ALA A 97 -14.46 -5.77 -0.02
C ALA A 97 -14.30 -5.43 1.46
N ASP A 98 -15.15 -5.99 2.28
CA ASP A 98 -14.91 -6.06 3.72
C ASP A 98 -13.92 -7.22 3.98
N GLY A 99 -12.70 -6.90 4.40
CA GLY A 99 -11.65 -7.88 4.68
C GLY A 99 -11.94 -8.77 5.90
N SER A 100 -12.93 -8.42 6.73
CA SER A 100 -13.42 -9.26 7.82
C SER A 100 -14.46 -10.28 7.37
N ASP A 101 -15.02 -10.13 6.17
CA ASP A 101 -16.00 -11.03 5.56
C ASP A 101 -15.41 -11.79 4.36
N SER A 102 -15.15 -13.07 4.56
CA SER A 102 -14.61 -13.95 3.52
C SER A 102 -15.50 -14.03 2.27
N GLU A 103 -16.83 -13.88 2.43
CA GLU A 103 -17.74 -13.91 1.27
C GLU A 103 -17.64 -12.61 0.46
N SER A 104 -17.55 -11.46 1.13
CA SER A 104 -17.32 -10.17 0.48
C SER A 104 -16.02 -10.20 -0.35
N VAL A 105 -14.94 -10.75 0.20
CA VAL A 105 -13.66 -10.89 -0.52
C VAL A 105 -13.81 -11.82 -1.74
N ARG A 106 -14.51 -12.97 -1.61
CA ARG A 106 -14.75 -13.89 -2.74
C ARG A 106 -15.55 -13.25 -3.86
N GLN A 107 -16.60 -12.51 -3.52
CA GLN A 107 -17.44 -11.82 -4.50
C GLN A 107 -16.67 -10.73 -5.25
N ALA A 108 -15.85 -9.95 -4.55
CA ALA A 108 -15.00 -8.93 -5.16
C ALA A 108 -13.96 -9.55 -6.11
N LEU A 109 -13.35 -10.68 -5.74
CA LEU A 109 -12.43 -11.42 -6.62
C LEU A 109 -13.18 -11.97 -7.86
N ALA A 110 -14.35 -12.55 -7.68
CA ALA A 110 -15.17 -13.06 -8.80
C ALA A 110 -15.55 -11.92 -9.76
N HIS A 111 -15.85 -10.73 -9.22
CA HIS A 111 -16.12 -9.54 -10.02
C HIS A 111 -14.91 -9.15 -10.88
N LEU A 112 -13.72 -9.05 -10.29
CA LEU A 112 -12.47 -8.76 -11.03
C LEU A 112 -12.18 -9.82 -12.09
N HIS A 113 -12.38 -11.12 -11.79
CA HIS A 113 -12.25 -12.20 -12.76
C HIS A 113 -13.24 -12.05 -13.93
N GLY A 114 -14.47 -11.56 -13.67
CA GLY A 114 -15.45 -11.27 -14.71
C GLY A 114 -14.97 -10.22 -15.73
N TYR A 115 -14.13 -9.28 -15.30
CA TYR A 115 -13.46 -8.31 -16.19
C TYR A 115 -12.23 -8.89 -16.90
N ARG A 116 -11.86 -10.16 -16.64
CA ARG A 116 -10.69 -10.82 -17.21
C ARG A 116 -9.42 -10.01 -17.03
N VAL A 117 -9.21 -9.50 -15.82
CA VAL A 117 -7.96 -8.81 -15.47
C VAL A 117 -6.76 -9.74 -15.65
N ALA A 118 -5.60 -9.19 -16.05
CA ALA A 118 -4.40 -9.96 -16.30
C ALA A 118 -3.78 -10.50 -14.99
N ALA A 119 -3.82 -9.68 -13.94
CA ALA A 119 -3.38 -10.01 -12.59
C ALA A 119 -4.24 -9.23 -11.58
N THR A 120 -4.25 -9.68 -10.33
CA THR A 120 -4.94 -8.98 -9.24
C THR A 120 -3.94 -8.60 -8.15
N VAL A 121 -3.87 -7.31 -7.82
CA VAL A 121 -3.14 -6.78 -6.65
C VAL A 121 -4.15 -6.59 -5.53
N VAL A 122 -3.92 -7.24 -4.39
CA VAL A 122 -4.80 -7.18 -3.22
C VAL A 122 -4.11 -6.41 -2.11
N LEU A 123 -4.69 -5.30 -1.67
CA LEU A 123 -4.24 -4.59 -0.48
C LEU A 123 -4.93 -5.24 0.73
N ALA A 124 -4.21 -6.16 1.38
CA ALA A 124 -4.70 -6.96 2.47
C ALA A 124 -4.11 -6.49 3.81
N GLN A 125 -4.97 -6.12 4.76
CA GLN A 125 -4.55 -5.71 6.10
C GLN A 125 -4.66 -6.85 7.11
N ARG A 126 -5.45 -7.89 6.79
CA ARG A 126 -5.78 -9.01 7.68
C ARG A 126 -5.28 -10.32 7.10
N ALA A 127 -4.74 -11.18 7.94
CA ALA A 127 -4.32 -12.53 7.54
C ALA A 127 -5.48 -13.38 7.00
N ASP A 128 -6.72 -13.15 7.47
CA ASP A 128 -7.93 -13.86 7.01
C ASP A 128 -8.14 -13.73 5.49
N VAL A 129 -7.80 -12.56 4.91
CA VAL A 129 -7.88 -12.32 3.47
C VAL A 129 -6.99 -13.30 2.71
N LEU A 130 -5.78 -13.58 3.23
CA LEU A 130 -4.85 -14.52 2.59
C LEU A 130 -5.40 -15.95 2.55
N ALA A 131 -6.14 -16.37 3.58
CA ALA A 131 -6.79 -17.68 3.58
C ALA A 131 -7.81 -17.78 2.43
N VAL A 132 -8.55 -16.70 2.16
CA VAL A 132 -9.47 -16.65 1.01
C VAL A 132 -8.69 -16.71 -0.30
N LEU A 133 -7.62 -15.91 -0.46
CA LEU A 133 -6.82 -15.89 -1.69
C LEU A 133 -6.21 -17.27 -2.00
N SER A 134 -5.67 -17.94 -0.98
CA SER A 134 -5.03 -19.26 -1.12
C SER A 134 -6.02 -20.39 -1.42
N SER A 135 -7.29 -20.23 -1.04
CA SER A 135 -8.35 -21.25 -1.26
C SER A 135 -8.94 -21.22 -2.68
N GLN A 136 -8.59 -20.26 -3.52
CA GLN A 136 -9.13 -20.14 -4.88
C GLN A 136 -8.66 -21.32 -5.75
N ARG A 137 -9.61 -22.05 -6.38
CA ARG A 137 -9.31 -23.25 -7.17
C ARG A 137 -8.53 -22.97 -8.47
N ARG A 138 -8.59 -21.79 -9.03
CA ARG A 138 -7.84 -21.32 -10.20
C ARG A 138 -7.66 -19.81 -10.08
N PRO A 139 -6.83 -19.35 -9.15
CA PRO A 139 -6.52 -17.94 -9.12
C PRO A 139 -5.74 -17.60 -10.39
N GLY A 140 -6.10 -16.49 -11.05
CA GLY A 140 -5.16 -15.83 -11.94
C GLY A 140 -3.95 -15.37 -11.13
N PRO A 141 -2.96 -14.72 -11.74
CA PRO A 141 -1.84 -14.13 -11.03
C PRO A 141 -2.32 -13.21 -9.91
N ILE A 142 -1.92 -13.47 -8.66
CA ILE A 142 -2.28 -12.67 -7.48
C ILE A 142 -1.01 -12.20 -6.78
N VAL A 143 -0.97 -10.90 -6.48
CA VAL A 143 0.03 -10.29 -5.60
C VAL A 143 -0.69 -9.68 -4.41
N ALA A 144 -0.39 -10.14 -3.20
CA ALA A 144 -0.92 -9.55 -1.98
C ALA A 144 0.07 -8.55 -1.37
N ILE A 145 -0.40 -7.35 -1.06
CA ILE A 145 0.34 -6.39 -0.26
C ILE A 145 -0.11 -6.59 1.18
N ILE A 146 0.74 -7.20 1.98
CA ILE A 146 0.47 -7.54 3.39
C ILE A 146 1.79 -7.77 4.11
N SER A 147 1.88 -7.29 5.34
CA SER A 147 3.02 -7.57 6.23
C SER A 147 2.95 -8.97 6.83
N GLY A 148 4.09 -9.53 7.15
CA GLY A 148 4.24 -10.88 7.68
C GLY A 148 5.10 -11.79 6.80
N GLN A 149 5.48 -12.92 7.37
CA GLN A 149 6.16 -13.98 6.63
C GLN A 149 5.15 -15.07 6.30
N TYR A 150 4.89 -15.23 5.02
CA TYR A 150 3.96 -16.23 4.52
C TYR A 150 4.65 -17.08 3.46
N ASP A 151 4.48 -18.38 3.56
CA ASP A 151 4.95 -19.33 2.55
C ASP A 151 3.77 -19.76 1.67
N PHE A 152 3.59 -19.05 0.56
CA PHE A 152 2.54 -19.35 -0.39
C PHE A 152 3.13 -19.83 -1.72
N SER A 153 2.72 -21.01 -2.14
CA SER A 153 3.07 -21.55 -3.46
C SER A 153 2.21 -20.98 -4.61
N THR A 154 1.19 -20.20 -4.30
CA THR A 154 0.15 -19.78 -5.27
C THR A 154 0.02 -18.29 -5.49
N LEU A 155 0.63 -17.46 -4.64
CA LEU A 155 0.57 -15.99 -4.74
C LEU A 155 1.89 -15.35 -4.31
N SER A 156 2.22 -14.21 -4.89
CA SER A 156 3.35 -13.40 -4.46
C SER A 156 2.92 -12.42 -3.37
N THR A 157 3.86 -12.03 -2.49
CA THR A 157 3.61 -10.99 -1.50
C THR A 157 4.60 -9.84 -1.62
N VAL A 158 4.13 -8.63 -1.31
CA VAL A 158 4.98 -7.45 -1.14
C VAL A 158 4.64 -6.81 0.19
N SER A 159 5.65 -6.41 0.95
CA SER A 159 5.47 -5.77 2.23
C SER A 159 6.53 -4.71 2.50
N ILE A 160 6.28 -3.87 3.49
CA ILE A 160 7.31 -3.07 4.17
C ILE A 160 7.55 -3.73 5.52
N ASN A 161 8.82 -3.80 5.95
CA ASN A 161 9.18 -4.47 7.20
C ASN A 161 8.72 -3.65 8.43
N GLN A 162 7.49 -3.94 8.89
CA GLN A 162 6.86 -3.24 10.00
C GLN A 162 7.62 -3.45 11.32
N ALA A 163 8.11 -4.67 11.53
CA ALA A 163 8.89 -5.01 12.72
C ALA A 163 10.19 -4.20 12.81
N LEU A 164 10.90 -4.06 11.67
CA LEU A 164 12.11 -3.23 11.62
C LEU A 164 11.79 -1.75 11.88
N GLY A 165 10.71 -1.23 11.28
CA GLY A 165 10.27 0.16 11.52
C GLY A 165 9.97 0.42 13.00
N ALA A 166 9.22 -0.47 13.64
CA ALA A 166 8.91 -0.37 15.07
C ALA A 166 10.15 -0.50 15.96
N ARG A 167 11.08 -1.39 15.58
CA ARG A 167 12.39 -1.51 16.26
C ARG A 167 13.16 -0.18 16.17
N LEU A 168 13.31 0.40 14.99
CA LEU A 168 14.01 1.67 14.78
C LEU A 168 13.39 2.81 15.61
N ALA A 169 12.05 2.90 15.64
CA ALA A 169 11.34 3.91 16.42
C ALA A 169 11.60 3.73 17.93
N THR A 170 11.49 2.50 18.43
CA THR A 170 11.64 2.19 19.86
C THR A 170 13.08 2.38 20.33
N GLU A 171 14.06 1.84 19.59
CA GLU A 171 15.48 2.01 19.89
C GLU A 171 15.89 3.48 19.90
N HIS A 172 15.35 4.30 18.98
CA HIS A 172 15.60 5.74 18.95
C HIS A 172 15.09 6.43 20.23
N LEU A 173 13.90 6.10 20.72
CA LEU A 173 13.38 6.64 21.98
C LEU A 173 14.24 6.22 23.18
N LEU A 174 14.63 4.94 23.26
CA LEU A 174 15.47 4.42 24.36
C LEU A 174 16.87 5.03 24.32
N ALA A 175 17.45 5.23 23.14
CA ALA A 175 18.76 5.90 22.97
C ALA A 175 18.77 7.35 23.48
N GLN A 176 17.59 7.99 23.56
CA GLN A 176 17.43 9.32 24.18
C GLN A 176 17.32 9.27 25.72
N GLY A 177 17.45 8.10 26.32
CA GLY A 177 17.32 7.89 27.75
C GLY A 177 15.89 7.87 28.26
N ARG A 178 14.92 7.60 27.39
CA ARG A 178 13.52 7.40 27.79
C ARG A 178 13.37 6.02 28.44
N THR A 179 12.73 5.98 29.59
CA THR A 179 12.65 4.79 30.47
C THR A 179 11.23 4.30 30.72
N ARG A 180 10.23 5.07 30.31
CA ARG A 180 8.81 4.76 30.45
C ARG A 180 8.07 4.89 29.12
N PRO A 181 8.55 4.22 28.05
CA PRO A 181 7.90 4.30 26.74
C PRO A 181 6.50 3.68 26.78
N LEU A 182 5.62 4.19 25.94
CA LEU A 182 4.28 3.66 25.69
C LEU A 182 4.09 3.51 24.17
N HIS A 183 3.60 2.38 23.72
CA HIS A 183 3.11 2.24 22.35
C HIS A 183 1.60 2.46 22.28
N VAL A 184 1.15 3.40 21.45
CA VAL A 184 -0.26 3.60 21.13
C VAL A 184 -0.52 2.96 19.78
N THR A 185 -1.08 1.76 19.79
CA THR A 185 -1.27 0.97 18.56
C THR A 185 -2.42 1.50 17.73
N GLY A 186 -2.49 1.07 16.45
CA GLY A 186 -3.74 1.11 15.68
C GLY A 186 -4.60 -0.12 15.95
N ASP A 187 -5.53 -0.41 15.04
CA ASP A 187 -6.37 -1.62 15.08
C ASP A 187 -5.51 -2.89 14.97
N LEU A 188 -5.46 -3.68 16.04
CA LEU A 188 -4.68 -4.91 16.13
C LEU A 188 -5.21 -6.06 15.27
N THR A 189 -6.36 -5.92 14.64
CA THR A 189 -6.81 -6.86 13.62
C THR A 189 -6.01 -6.72 12.32
N TRP A 190 -5.28 -5.61 12.16
CA TRP A 190 -4.35 -5.39 11.07
C TRP A 190 -2.99 -6.00 11.39
N GLN A 191 -2.45 -6.72 10.43
CA GLN A 191 -1.16 -7.37 10.56
C GLN A 191 -0.02 -6.38 10.87
N ASP A 192 -0.05 -5.20 10.22
CA ASP A 192 0.92 -4.14 10.44
C ASP A 192 0.98 -3.69 11.92
N ALA A 193 -0.19 -3.47 12.55
CA ALA A 193 -0.26 -3.08 13.95
C ALA A 193 0.27 -4.16 14.89
N SER A 194 -0.07 -5.42 14.62
CA SER A 194 0.39 -6.56 15.40
C SER A 194 1.89 -6.74 15.33
N GLU A 195 2.51 -6.58 14.14
CA GLU A 195 3.96 -6.65 13.97
C GLU A 195 4.69 -5.49 14.65
N ARG A 196 4.15 -4.25 14.53
CA ARG A 196 4.70 -3.09 15.22
C ARG A 196 4.70 -3.30 16.74
N LEU A 197 3.57 -3.79 17.29
CA LEU A 197 3.46 -4.07 18.73
C LEU A 197 4.44 -5.15 19.19
N ALA A 198 4.51 -6.27 18.47
CA ALA A 198 5.41 -7.36 18.82
C ALA A 198 6.89 -6.92 18.83
N ALA A 199 7.31 -6.15 17.83
CA ALA A 199 8.66 -5.62 17.74
C ALA A 199 8.95 -4.59 18.83
N TYR A 200 8.02 -3.69 19.14
CA TYR A 200 8.11 -2.75 20.26
C TYR A 200 8.32 -3.48 21.59
N GLN A 201 7.51 -4.50 21.87
CA GLN A 201 7.60 -5.30 23.09
C GLN A 201 8.94 -6.04 23.18
N SER A 202 9.43 -6.59 22.06
CA SER A 202 10.74 -7.24 22.01
C SER A 202 11.87 -6.29 22.39
N VAL A 203 11.91 -5.08 21.81
CA VAL A 203 12.93 -4.07 22.11
C VAL A 203 12.85 -3.61 23.58
N CYS A 204 11.65 -3.41 24.11
CA CYS A 204 11.48 -3.09 25.52
C CYS A 204 12.00 -4.20 26.43
N ALA A 205 11.69 -5.47 26.12
CA ALA A 205 12.17 -6.62 26.90
C ALA A 205 13.70 -6.74 26.86
N GLU A 206 14.33 -6.53 25.71
CA GLU A 206 15.79 -6.49 25.53
C GLU A 206 16.45 -5.41 26.41
N ALA A 207 15.72 -4.29 26.64
CA ALA A 207 16.16 -3.20 27.52
C ALA A 207 15.74 -3.36 29.01
N GLY A 208 15.09 -4.46 29.37
CA GLY A 208 14.58 -4.70 30.73
C GLY A 208 13.40 -3.81 31.13
N LEU A 209 12.65 -3.30 30.14
CA LEU A 209 11.50 -2.41 30.34
C LEU A 209 10.17 -3.14 30.10
N PRO A 210 9.10 -2.75 30.83
CA PRO A 210 7.77 -3.26 30.52
C PRO A 210 7.30 -2.69 29.17
N GLY A 211 7.02 -3.52 28.19
CA GLY A 211 6.48 -3.11 26.89
C GLY A 211 5.01 -2.66 27.00
N ARG A 212 4.76 -1.52 27.66
CA ARG A 212 3.42 -0.95 27.91
C ARG A 212 2.80 -0.46 26.60
N TRP A 213 1.53 -0.76 26.40
CA TRP A 213 0.79 -0.31 25.22
C TRP A 213 -0.68 -0.02 25.50
N VAL A 214 -1.29 0.75 24.63
CA VAL A 214 -2.73 1.05 24.61
C VAL A 214 -3.23 0.86 23.19
N GLY A 215 -4.30 0.09 23.03
CA GLY A 215 -4.95 -0.12 21.73
C GLY A 215 -5.87 1.03 21.36
N THR A 216 -5.98 1.27 20.05
CA THR A 216 -7.05 2.05 19.45
C THR A 216 -7.84 1.17 18.50
N ASP A 217 -9.11 1.54 18.25
CA ASP A 217 -9.99 0.78 17.34
C ASP A 217 -9.88 1.31 15.89
N ASP A 218 -9.09 2.36 15.69
CA ASP A 218 -8.94 3.02 14.39
C ASP A 218 -7.56 3.69 14.26
N TRP A 219 -7.30 4.28 13.09
CA TRP A 219 -6.02 4.91 12.73
C TRP A 219 -6.09 6.44 12.67
N THR A 220 -7.09 7.04 13.29
CA THR A 220 -7.38 8.47 13.18
C THR A 220 -6.69 9.33 14.27
N GLY A 221 -6.56 10.63 13.99
CA GLY A 221 -6.11 11.60 14.99
C GLY A 221 -7.04 11.67 16.21
N GLU A 222 -8.36 11.46 16.03
CA GLU A 222 -9.30 11.43 17.14
C GLU A 222 -9.03 10.26 18.10
N ALA A 223 -8.60 9.09 17.59
CA ALA A 223 -8.16 8.00 18.44
C ALA A 223 -6.95 8.39 19.31
N GLY A 224 -5.96 9.04 18.70
CA GLY A 224 -4.80 9.60 19.40
C GLY A 224 -5.22 10.62 20.48
N ALA A 225 -6.11 11.55 20.15
CA ALA A 225 -6.62 12.54 21.07
C ALA A 225 -7.35 11.91 22.27
N ARG A 226 -8.18 10.89 22.04
CA ARG A 226 -8.83 10.14 23.14
C ARG A 226 -7.83 9.49 24.07
N VAL A 227 -6.74 8.91 23.53
CA VAL A 227 -5.67 8.31 24.35
C VAL A 227 -4.94 9.39 25.15
N ALA A 228 -4.60 10.54 24.54
CA ALA A 228 -3.92 11.63 25.23
C ALA A 228 -4.71 12.14 26.43
N ARG A 229 -6.02 12.36 26.29
CA ARG A 229 -6.89 12.79 27.42
C ARG A 229 -6.85 11.79 28.57
N ARG A 230 -6.89 10.48 28.29
CA ARG A 230 -6.76 9.45 29.36
C ARG A 230 -5.39 9.48 30.03
N LEU A 231 -4.32 9.72 29.25
CA LEU A 231 -2.96 9.80 29.80
C LEU A 231 -2.76 11.03 30.69
N LEU A 232 -3.37 12.14 30.36
CA LEU A 232 -3.36 13.35 31.20
C LEU A 232 -3.97 13.10 32.58
N ASP A 233 -5.02 12.28 32.68
CA ASP A 233 -5.68 11.91 33.92
C ASP A 233 -4.93 10.83 34.71
N SER A 234 -4.30 9.85 34.00
CA SER A 234 -3.73 8.65 34.62
C SER A 234 -2.22 8.69 34.82
N GLY A 235 -1.55 9.66 34.25
CA GLY A 235 -0.09 9.83 34.30
C GLY A 235 0.60 9.61 32.96
N LEU A 236 1.50 10.53 32.63
CA LEU A 236 2.19 10.56 31.35
C LEU A 236 3.37 9.59 31.28
N PRO A 237 3.58 8.90 30.15
CA PRO A 237 4.85 8.27 29.84
C PRO A 237 5.90 9.36 29.55
N ASP A 238 7.18 9.00 29.43
CA ASP A 238 8.22 9.93 28.98
C ASP A 238 8.47 9.86 27.47
N ALA A 239 7.92 8.84 26.80
CA ALA A 239 7.95 8.69 25.35
C ALA A 239 6.72 7.94 24.83
N ILE A 240 6.26 8.29 23.64
CA ILE A 240 5.17 7.62 22.93
C ILE A 240 5.64 7.23 21.53
N PHE A 241 5.52 5.94 21.23
CA PHE A 241 5.52 5.44 19.86
C PHE A 241 4.07 5.28 19.40
N ALA A 242 3.60 6.11 18.50
CA ALA A 242 2.26 6.06 17.93
C ALA A 242 2.22 5.12 16.73
N GLY A 243 1.15 4.38 16.59
CA GLY A 243 0.95 3.39 15.54
C GLY A 243 1.05 3.97 14.12
N ASN A 244 0.61 5.23 13.93
CA ASN A 244 0.83 6.01 12.73
C ASN A 244 0.93 7.51 13.06
N ASP A 245 1.18 8.34 12.05
CA ASP A 245 1.32 9.79 12.20
C ASP A 245 0.00 10.49 12.53
N ASP A 246 -1.14 10.01 12.04
CA ASP A 246 -2.43 10.60 12.37
C ASP A 246 -2.72 10.44 13.87
N ILE A 247 -2.52 9.25 14.45
CA ILE A 247 -2.59 9.01 15.89
C ILE A 247 -1.61 9.92 16.63
N ALA A 248 -0.35 10.04 16.13
CA ALA A 248 0.67 10.88 16.74
C ALA A 248 0.26 12.35 16.77
N LEU A 249 -0.31 12.87 15.68
CA LEU A 249 -0.78 14.25 15.59
C LEU A 249 -1.93 14.52 16.56
N GLY A 250 -2.87 13.58 16.69
CA GLY A 250 -3.94 13.70 17.69
C GLY A 250 -3.43 13.69 19.11
N LEU A 251 -2.45 12.83 19.44
CA LEU A 251 -1.75 12.82 20.72
C LEU A 251 -1.07 14.17 20.98
N CYS A 252 -0.28 14.66 20.02
CA CYS A 252 0.44 15.92 20.15
C CYS A 252 -0.52 17.10 20.37
N HIS A 253 -1.63 17.13 19.66
CA HIS A 253 -2.63 18.21 19.79
C HIS A 253 -3.13 18.34 21.23
N GLU A 254 -3.61 17.26 21.84
CA GLU A 254 -4.17 17.28 23.20
C GLU A 254 -3.08 17.51 24.26
N LEU A 255 -1.92 16.89 24.12
CA LEU A 255 -0.81 17.06 25.07
C LEU A 255 -0.33 18.53 25.08
N LEU A 256 -0.13 19.13 23.92
CA LEU A 256 0.30 20.53 23.81
C LEU A 256 -0.78 21.50 24.34
N ALA A 257 -2.06 21.24 24.06
CA ALA A 257 -3.18 22.04 24.58
C ALA A 257 -3.23 21.99 26.11
N ALA A 258 -2.81 20.89 26.73
CA ALA A 258 -2.70 20.75 28.18
C ALA A 258 -1.38 21.31 28.76
N GLY A 259 -0.52 21.93 27.94
CA GLY A 259 0.75 22.53 28.37
C GLY A 259 1.92 21.53 28.52
N VAL A 260 1.75 20.29 28.06
CA VAL A 260 2.84 19.29 28.05
C VAL A 260 3.84 19.65 26.96
N ARG A 261 5.11 19.68 27.28
CA ARG A 261 6.18 20.03 26.34
C ARG A 261 6.64 18.80 25.57
N ILE A 262 6.58 18.90 24.24
CA ILE A 262 7.13 17.89 23.34
C ILE A 262 8.39 18.48 22.69
N PRO A 263 9.57 17.87 22.83
CA PRO A 263 9.84 16.53 23.38
C PRO A 263 10.22 16.50 24.87
N ASP A 264 10.31 17.62 25.58
CA ASP A 264 10.94 17.70 26.91
C ASP A 264 10.27 16.78 27.94
N ASP A 265 8.95 16.91 28.11
CA ASP A 265 8.17 16.10 29.04
C ASP A 265 7.82 14.73 28.42
N VAL A 266 7.38 14.73 27.16
CA VAL A 266 7.01 13.51 26.41
C VAL A 266 7.58 13.58 24.99
N ALA A 267 8.44 12.64 24.63
CA ALA A 267 8.87 12.47 23.24
C ALA A 267 7.81 11.71 22.45
N VAL A 268 7.52 12.12 21.21
CA VAL A 268 6.52 11.44 20.35
C VAL A 268 7.11 11.10 18.99
N ILE A 269 6.97 9.84 18.57
CA ILE A 269 7.34 9.37 17.25
C ILE A 269 6.16 8.68 16.60
N GLY A 270 5.93 8.97 15.31
CA GLY A 270 4.88 8.36 14.50
C GLY A 270 5.39 7.27 13.57
N PHE A 271 4.57 6.95 12.57
CA PHE A 271 4.84 5.99 11.51
C PHE A 271 4.07 6.42 10.25
N ASP A 272 4.61 6.20 9.06
CA ASP A 272 4.17 6.51 7.69
C ASP A 272 4.90 7.70 7.07
N ASP A 273 5.39 8.67 7.85
CA ASP A 273 5.99 9.93 7.41
C ASP A 273 5.07 10.72 6.46
N ILE A 274 3.83 10.95 6.91
CA ILE A 274 2.86 11.72 6.13
C ILE A 274 3.35 13.14 5.84
N PRO A 275 2.91 13.79 4.75
CA PRO A 275 3.36 15.15 4.40
C PRO A 275 3.18 16.18 5.52
N LEU A 276 2.17 16.01 6.38
CA LEU A 276 1.90 16.92 7.51
C LEU A 276 2.91 16.77 8.65
N ALA A 277 3.59 15.64 8.79
CA ALA A 277 4.54 15.38 9.86
C ALA A 277 5.64 16.45 9.96
N ARG A 278 6.15 16.93 8.81
CA ARG A 278 7.18 17.97 8.75
C ARG A 278 6.69 19.36 9.17
N TRP A 279 5.40 19.62 9.05
CA TRP A 279 4.76 20.92 9.32
C TRP A 279 4.08 21.00 10.69
N ALA A 280 4.05 19.90 11.43
CA ALA A 280 3.58 19.89 12.80
C ALA A 280 4.49 20.74 13.71
N THR A 281 3.98 21.14 14.87
CA THR A 281 4.75 21.90 15.88
C THR A 281 4.68 21.13 17.21
N PRO A 282 5.82 20.58 17.67
CA PRO A 282 7.08 20.41 16.94
C PRO A 282 6.94 19.49 15.71
N SER A 283 7.84 19.60 14.72
CA SER A 283 7.82 18.70 13.56
C SER A 283 7.98 17.25 14.02
N LEU A 284 7.13 16.36 13.49
CA LEU A 284 6.99 14.99 13.97
C LEU A 284 8.07 14.08 13.38
N SER A 285 8.82 13.41 14.25
CA SER A 285 9.69 12.28 13.89
C SER A 285 8.80 11.09 13.52
N SER A 286 9.21 10.34 12.51
CA SER A 286 8.39 9.25 11.98
C SER A 286 9.25 8.15 11.35
N ILE A 287 8.64 7.02 11.09
CA ILE A 287 9.19 5.96 10.23
C ILE A 287 8.61 6.15 8.83
N THR A 288 9.45 6.43 7.84
CA THR A 288 8.99 6.57 6.46
C THR A 288 8.84 5.22 5.77
N GLN A 289 7.78 5.10 4.99
CA GLN A 289 7.46 3.95 4.15
C GLN A 289 7.52 4.36 2.68
N ASP A 290 8.29 3.62 1.84
CA ASP A 290 8.34 3.88 0.40
C ASP A 290 7.16 3.18 -0.31
N PHE A 291 5.97 3.81 -0.24
CA PHE A 291 4.77 3.33 -0.90
C PHE A 291 4.91 3.29 -2.43
N ASP A 292 5.76 4.15 -3.00
CA ASP A 292 6.03 4.15 -4.46
C ASP A 292 6.81 2.91 -4.87
N ALA A 293 7.85 2.55 -4.11
CA ALA A 293 8.58 1.31 -4.33
C ALA A 293 7.68 0.09 -4.10
N LEU A 294 6.78 0.13 -3.10
CA LEU A 294 5.81 -0.92 -2.81
C LEU A 294 4.88 -1.17 -4.02
N GLY A 295 4.30 -0.10 -4.57
CA GLY A 295 3.42 -0.19 -5.74
C GLY A 295 4.15 -0.70 -6.99
N ARG A 296 5.37 -0.23 -7.25
CA ARG A 296 6.20 -0.71 -8.38
C ARG A 296 6.55 -2.18 -8.22
N ALA A 297 6.93 -2.62 -7.02
CA ALA A 297 7.25 -4.01 -6.74
C ALA A 297 6.03 -4.93 -6.94
N ALA A 298 4.85 -4.51 -6.49
CA ALA A 298 3.62 -5.26 -6.70
C ALA A 298 3.30 -5.46 -8.18
N LEU A 299 3.45 -4.41 -9.01
CA LEU A 299 3.24 -4.54 -10.46
C LEU A 299 4.32 -5.37 -11.13
N SER A 300 5.59 -5.26 -10.74
CA SER A 300 6.65 -6.10 -11.28
C SER A 300 6.39 -7.58 -11.02
N LEU A 301 5.98 -7.93 -9.79
CA LEU A 301 5.60 -9.31 -9.46
C LEU A 301 4.35 -9.77 -10.25
N SER A 302 3.40 -8.86 -10.49
CA SER A 302 2.22 -9.17 -11.31
C SER A 302 2.61 -9.53 -12.73
N ASP A 303 3.51 -8.76 -13.34
CA ASP A 303 4.02 -9.02 -14.70
C ASP A 303 4.78 -10.36 -14.74
N GLU A 304 5.67 -10.60 -13.77
CA GLU A 304 6.42 -11.87 -13.66
C GLU A 304 5.48 -13.08 -13.59
N LEU A 305 4.40 -12.99 -12.79
CA LEU A 305 3.42 -14.08 -12.68
C LEU A 305 2.60 -14.27 -13.96
N VAL A 306 2.26 -13.19 -14.67
CA VAL A 306 1.56 -13.26 -15.97
C VAL A 306 2.44 -13.96 -17.01
N GLU A 307 3.75 -13.77 -16.96
CA GLU A 307 4.73 -14.40 -17.84
C GLU A 307 5.08 -15.85 -17.43
N GLY A 308 4.45 -16.38 -16.38
CA GLY A 308 4.65 -17.76 -15.91
C GLY A 308 5.77 -17.92 -14.88
N GLY A 309 6.19 -16.82 -14.26
CA GLY A 309 7.14 -16.82 -13.14
C GLY A 309 6.58 -17.50 -11.89
N THR A 310 7.46 -17.86 -10.96
CA THR A 310 7.08 -18.49 -9.70
C THR A 310 6.75 -17.45 -8.62
N PRO A 311 5.75 -17.71 -7.77
CA PRO A 311 5.43 -16.87 -6.63
C PRO A 311 6.63 -16.64 -5.71
N ARG A 312 6.80 -15.41 -5.22
CA ARG A 312 7.85 -15.02 -4.28
C ARG A 312 7.45 -13.83 -3.43
N SER A 313 8.16 -13.61 -2.34
CA SER A 313 7.95 -12.49 -1.43
C SER A 313 9.02 -11.41 -1.61
N VAL A 314 8.62 -10.14 -1.53
CA VAL A 314 9.52 -8.97 -1.53
C VAL A 314 9.20 -8.14 -0.30
N THR A 315 10.22 -7.83 0.50
CA THR A 315 10.09 -6.99 1.69
C THR A 315 10.96 -5.75 1.55
N LEU A 316 10.37 -4.57 1.67
CA LEU A 316 11.05 -3.28 1.60
C LEU A 316 11.47 -2.82 3.00
N THR A 317 12.54 -2.03 3.05
CA THR A 317 13.12 -1.52 4.29
C THR A 317 12.58 -0.11 4.58
N PRO A 318 11.93 0.13 5.75
CA PRO A 318 11.55 1.46 6.19
C PRO A 318 12.75 2.21 6.75
N GLN A 319 12.62 3.53 6.94
CA GLN A 319 13.69 4.39 7.47
C GLN A 319 13.17 5.30 8.58
N LEU A 320 14.03 5.57 9.57
CA LEU A 320 13.75 6.55 10.63
C LEU A 320 14.03 7.97 10.12
N VAL A 321 13.06 8.86 10.31
CA VAL A 321 13.17 10.30 10.03
C VAL A 321 13.07 11.06 11.35
N VAL A 322 14.21 11.57 11.84
CA VAL A 322 14.28 12.32 13.09
C VAL A 322 13.95 13.79 12.87
N ARG A 323 13.05 14.32 13.71
CA ARG A 323 12.62 15.73 13.69
C ARG A 323 12.49 16.29 15.11
N GLY A 324 11.78 17.44 15.24
CA GLY A 324 11.66 18.19 16.50
C GLY A 324 10.98 17.46 17.65
N SER A 325 10.10 16.49 17.38
CA SER A 325 9.38 15.75 18.43
C SER A 325 10.24 14.69 19.15
N THR A 326 11.39 14.33 18.56
CA THR A 326 12.42 13.45 19.16
C THR A 326 13.81 13.83 18.63
N PRO A 327 14.33 15.06 18.92
CA PRO A 327 15.59 15.51 18.37
C PRO A 327 16.75 14.65 18.88
N SER A 328 17.76 14.46 18.05
CA SER A 328 19.02 13.86 18.51
C SER A 328 19.60 14.73 19.61
N ARG A 329 19.94 14.15 20.76
CA ARG A 329 20.67 14.89 21.81
C ARG A 329 22.01 15.33 21.21
N SER A 330 22.25 16.64 21.15
CA SER A 330 23.59 17.17 20.96
C SER A 330 24.48 16.60 22.08
N ARG A 331 25.54 15.89 21.73
CA ARG A 331 26.54 15.42 22.66
C ARG A 331 27.30 16.61 23.25
#